data_8ff0c8efbd9e953a06c92d7dc32dfbab
#
_entry.id   8ff0c8efbd9e953a06c92d7dc32dfbab
#
_cell.length_a   1.000
_cell.length_b   1.000
_cell.length_c   1.000
_cell.angle_alpha   90.00
_cell.angle_beta   90.00
_cell.angle_gamma   90.00
#
_symmetry.space_group_name_H-M   'P 1'
#
loop_
_entity.id
_entity.type
_entity.pdbx_description
1 polymer ?
#
loop_
_entity_poly.entity_id
_entity_poly.type
_entity_poly.pdbx_seq_one_letter_code
_entity_poly.pdbx_strand_id
1 'polypeptide(L)'
;DLLAKYVSNTKPNFNAWQSRIVSGAIIGLPALLILLQPDVGSLLTFVAFILALYREGLSGNILIVGLGAIVFGVLSVIMGFNQIDYPFFGQNSGVFVLISIVVVVCIIFLILIRNFVVPRNRRRLYIITMAAMIGASGFSYSVNFLVDKVLAPHQKTRIYVTLGLEERGEDREMSDEQQPAQEQPKKAKRDPGYNARMAKIAVGNGGFIGQGYLKGPMTKNKYVPERWTDFIFSVISEEWGFLGSSLVVGLFLFLIIRIINLAERQRSQFSRVYGYCVASIFFMHLLINVGMVIGLAPIIGIPLPFMKIGRAHV
;
A
#
# COMPACT_ATOMS: atom_id res chain seq x y z
N ASP A 1 -8.92 -21.03 0.44
CA ASP A 1 -9.16 -22.48 0.62
C ASP A 1 -7.88 -23.30 0.55
N LEU A 2 -7.07 -23.19 -0.51
CA LEU A 2 -5.89 -24.01 -0.73
C LEU A 2 -4.85 -23.83 0.41
N LEU A 3 -4.61 -22.60 0.86
CA LEU A 3 -3.72 -22.28 1.98
C LEU A 3 -4.23 -22.92 3.28
N ALA A 4 -5.52 -22.79 3.58
CA ALA A 4 -6.13 -23.36 4.79
C ALA A 4 -6.06 -24.89 4.77
N LYS A 5 -6.29 -25.51 3.61
CA LYS A 5 -6.17 -26.97 3.42
C LYS A 5 -4.72 -27.44 3.61
N TYR A 6 -3.75 -26.72 3.05
CA TYR A 6 -2.34 -27.05 3.22
C TYR A 6 -1.93 -26.98 4.70
N VAL A 7 -2.25 -25.89 5.39
CA VAL A 7 -1.89 -25.70 6.80
C VAL A 7 -2.58 -26.74 7.68
N SER A 8 -3.84 -27.05 7.42
CA SER A 8 -4.60 -28.06 8.21
C SER A 8 -4.06 -29.47 8.04
N ASN A 9 -3.74 -29.88 6.80
CA ASN A 9 -3.32 -31.25 6.51
C ASN A 9 -1.85 -31.51 6.90
N THR A 10 -0.98 -30.55 6.65
CA THR A 10 0.47 -30.74 6.78
C THR A 10 1.00 -30.28 8.15
N LYS A 11 0.23 -29.43 8.89
CA LYS A 11 0.67 -28.79 10.15
C LYS A 11 2.12 -28.28 10.02
N PRO A 12 2.41 -27.37 9.07
CA PRO A 12 3.76 -27.03 8.69
C PRO A 12 4.52 -26.39 9.84
N ASN A 13 5.76 -26.80 10.03
CA ASN A 13 6.67 -26.10 10.90
C ASN A 13 7.26 -24.90 10.14
N PHE A 14 6.78 -23.69 10.42
CA PHE A 14 7.25 -22.46 9.75
C PHE A 14 8.70 -22.06 10.10
N ASN A 15 9.38 -22.77 11.01
CA ASN A 15 10.83 -22.64 11.18
C ASN A 15 11.60 -23.36 10.07
N ALA A 16 11.01 -24.38 9.45
CA ALA A 16 11.62 -25.10 8.33
C ALA A 16 11.48 -24.28 7.02
N TRP A 17 12.56 -24.21 6.25
CA TRP A 17 12.61 -23.49 4.98
C TRP A 17 11.60 -24.02 3.96
N GLN A 18 11.43 -25.34 3.91
CA GLN A 18 10.49 -25.99 2.98
C GLN A 18 9.06 -25.54 3.20
N SER A 19 8.58 -25.46 4.45
CA SER A 19 7.22 -25.02 4.77
C SER A 19 6.99 -23.56 4.37
N ARG A 20 8.01 -22.70 4.50
CA ARG A 20 7.95 -21.30 4.06
C ARG A 20 7.85 -21.17 2.55
N ILE A 21 8.64 -21.96 1.80
CA ILE A 21 8.61 -21.96 0.34
C ILE A 21 7.26 -22.43 -0.17
N VAL A 22 6.73 -23.54 0.34
CA VAL A 22 5.44 -24.06 -0.12
C VAL A 22 4.30 -23.10 0.18
N SER A 23 4.24 -22.54 1.41
CA SER A 23 3.23 -21.54 1.74
C SER A 23 3.39 -20.27 0.91
N GLY A 24 4.63 -19.83 0.69
CA GLY A 24 4.97 -18.71 -0.17
C GLY A 24 4.58 -18.96 -1.63
N ALA A 25 4.76 -20.16 -2.15
CA ALA A 25 4.35 -20.53 -3.51
C ALA A 25 2.81 -20.54 -3.66
N ILE A 26 2.09 -21.05 -2.66
CA ILE A 26 0.61 -21.05 -2.66
C ILE A 26 0.04 -19.63 -2.73
N ILE A 27 0.68 -18.66 -2.09
CA ILE A 27 0.26 -17.25 -2.12
C ILE A 27 0.87 -16.54 -3.34
N GLY A 28 2.16 -16.77 -3.59
CA GLY A 28 2.94 -16.02 -4.57
C GLY A 28 2.62 -16.38 -6.02
N LEU A 29 2.27 -17.64 -6.32
CA LEU A 29 1.98 -18.04 -7.71
C LEU A 29 0.71 -17.38 -8.24
N PRO A 30 -0.44 -17.40 -7.52
CA PRO A 30 -1.61 -16.61 -7.94
C PRO A 30 -1.33 -15.10 -7.96
N ALA A 31 -0.58 -14.59 -6.98
CA ALA A 31 -0.20 -13.17 -6.92
C ALA A 31 0.62 -12.76 -8.16
N LEU A 32 1.54 -13.60 -8.60
CA LEU A 32 2.34 -13.37 -9.81
C LEU A 32 1.48 -13.38 -11.08
N LEU A 33 0.53 -14.29 -11.18
CA LEU A 33 -0.42 -14.32 -12.30
C LEU A 33 -1.30 -13.06 -12.35
N ILE A 34 -1.74 -12.57 -11.19
CA ILE A 34 -2.51 -11.33 -11.07
C ILE A 34 -1.65 -10.12 -11.47
N LEU A 35 -0.38 -10.12 -11.11
CA LEU A 35 0.55 -9.05 -11.50
C LEU A 35 0.69 -8.94 -13.02
N LEU A 36 0.60 -10.05 -13.76
CA LEU A 36 0.59 -10.05 -15.22
C LEU A 36 -0.70 -9.43 -15.82
N GLN A 37 -1.79 -9.38 -15.04
CA GLN A 37 -3.07 -8.77 -15.44
C GLN A 37 -3.19 -7.28 -15.09
N PRO A 38 -2.13 -6.55 -14.79
CA PRO A 38 -1.92 -5.30 -14.07
C PRO A 38 -2.99 -4.93 -13.03
N ASP A 39 -3.49 -5.91 -12.27
CA ASP A 39 -4.44 -5.70 -11.16
C ASP A 39 -3.71 -5.66 -9.80
N VAL A 40 -3.18 -4.48 -9.49
CA VAL A 40 -2.46 -4.24 -8.23
C VAL A 40 -3.38 -4.37 -7.01
N GLY A 41 -4.69 -4.13 -7.18
CA GLY A 41 -5.67 -4.22 -6.11
C GLY A 41 -5.80 -5.63 -5.57
N SER A 42 -6.09 -6.57 -6.45
CA SER A 42 -6.16 -7.98 -6.09
C SER A 42 -4.83 -8.51 -5.55
N LEU A 43 -3.68 -8.06 -6.11
CA LEU A 43 -2.36 -8.45 -5.62
C LEU A 43 -2.17 -8.11 -4.14
N LEU A 44 -2.52 -6.89 -3.71
CA LEU A 44 -2.39 -6.47 -2.32
C LEU A 44 -3.26 -7.28 -1.35
N THR A 45 -4.40 -7.77 -1.83
CA THR A 45 -5.26 -8.65 -1.04
C THR A 45 -4.57 -9.99 -0.74
N PHE A 46 -3.74 -10.49 -1.64
CA PHE A 46 -2.94 -11.70 -1.40
C PHE A 46 -1.84 -11.50 -0.36
N VAL A 47 -1.28 -10.29 -0.26
CA VAL A 47 -0.30 -9.95 0.80
C VAL A 47 -0.93 -10.09 2.19
N ALA A 48 -2.25 -9.88 2.32
CA ALA A 48 -2.97 -10.06 3.57
C ALA A 48 -2.85 -11.47 4.17
N PHE A 49 -2.70 -12.51 3.32
CA PHE A 49 -2.56 -13.89 3.83
C PHE A 49 -1.29 -14.13 4.66
N ILE A 50 -0.29 -13.26 4.57
CA ILE A 50 0.88 -13.29 5.44
C ILE A 50 0.47 -13.10 6.92
N LEU A 51 -0.58 -12.29 7.18
CA LEU A 51 -1.13 -12.11 8.54
C LEU A 51 -1.72 -13.41 9.08
N ALA A 52 -2.44 -14.17 8.24
CA ALA A 52 -2.97 -15.48 8.61
C ALA A 52 -1.84 -16.49 8.91
N LEU A 53 -0.77 -16.49 8.10
CA LEU A 53 0.41 -17.33 8.33
C LEU A 53 1.16 -16.94 9.59
N TYR A 54 1.25 -15.66 9.92
CA TYR A 54 1.83 -15.18 11.17
C TYR A 54 1.12 -15.75 12.37
N ARG A 55 -0.21 -15.79 12.35
CA ARG A 55 -1.00 -16.38 13.44
C ARG A 55 -0.76 -17.90 13.58
N GLU A 56 -0.47 -18.60 12.49
CA GLU A 56 -0.15 -20.03 12.48
C GLU A 56 1.34 -20.34 12.78
N GLY A 57 2.13 -19.34 13.13
CA GLY A 57 3.51 -19.53 13.62
C GLY A 57 4.63 -19.06 12.68
N LEU A 58 4.30 -18.30 11.65
CA LEU A 58 5.32 -17.60 10.86
C LEU A 58 6.01 -16.55 11.75
N SER A 59 7.33 -16.47 11.71
CA SER A 59 8.08 -15.53 12.56
C SER A 59 7.72 -14.08 12.27
N GLY A 60 7.47 -13.29 13.34
CA GLY A 60 7.14 -11.85 13.24
C GLY A 60 8.22 -11.03 12.56
N ASN A 61 9.47 -11.49 12.57
CA ASN A 61 10.57 -10.84 11.86
C ASN A 61 10.29 -10.69 10.35
N ILE A 62 9.56 -11.65 9.75
CA ILE A 62 9.21 -11.60 8.32
C ILE A 62 8.23 -10.44 8.07
N LEU A 63 7.26 -10.21 8.97
CA LEU A 63 6.34 -9.08 8.88
C LEU A 63 7.06 -7.74 9.04
N ILE A 64 7.97 -7.65 10.02
CA ILE A 64 8.74 -6.41 10.26
C ILE A 64 9.64 -6.10 9.06
N VAL A 65 10.33 -7.10 8.52
CA VAL A 65 11.18 -6.93 7.33
C VAL A 65 10.33 -6.57 6.12
N GLY A 66 9.18 -7.22 5.92
CA GLY A 66 8.25 -6.91 4.83
C GLY A 66 7.71 -5.49 4.91
N LEU A 67 7.24 -5.06 6.08
CA LEU A 67 6.78 -3.69 6.30
C LEU A 67 7.91 -2.68 6.10
N GLY A 68 9.09 -2.96 6.64
CA GLY A 68 10.29 -2.14 6.45
C GLY A 68 10.68 -2.01 4.98
N ALA A 69 10.60 -3.10 4.20
CA ALA A 69 10.85 -3.08 2.77
C ALA A 69 9.83 -2.20 2.01
N ILE A 70 8.54 -2.26 2.38
CA ILE A 70 7.51 -1.38 1.78
C ILE A 70 7.83 0.09 2.06
N VAL A 71 8.07 0.45 3.32
CA VAL A 71 8.39 1.84 3.71
C VAL A 71 9.65 2.32 3.01
N PHE A 72 10.68 1.49 2.97
CA PHE A 72 11.95 1.82 2.31
C PHE A 72 11.78 1.92 0.78
N GLY A 73 10.93 1.07 0.18
CA GLY A 73 10.58 1.15 -1.24
C GLY A 73 9.88 2.45 -1.60
N VAL A 74 8.88 2.86 -0.80
CA VAL A 74 8.19 4.15 -0.97
C VAL A 74 9.18 5.31 -0.85
N LEU A 75 10.06 5.29 0.16
CA LEU A 75 11.10 6.32 0.32
C LEU A 75 12.06 6.35 -0.87
N SER A 76 12.41 5.18 -1.43
CA SER A 76 13.25 5.07 -2.62
C SER A 76 12.59 5.70 -3.86
N VAL A 77 11.28 5.51 -4.04
CA VAL A 77 10.52 6.14 -5.14
C VAL A 77 10.47 7.65 -4.97
N ILE A 78 10.17 8.15 -3.76
CA ILE A 78 10.14 9.60 -3.46
C ILE A 78 11.50 10.24 -3.74
N MET A 79 12.58 9.61 -3.31
CA MET A 79 13.93 10.10 -3.57
C MET A 79 14.32 9.99 -5.05
N GLY A 80 13.87 8.94 -5.75
CA GLY A 80 14.12 8.76 -7.18
C GLY A 80 13.48 9.84 -8.05
N PHE A 81 12.29 10.33 -7.63
CA PHE A 81 11.59 11.41 -8.33
C PHE A 81 12.33 12.75 -8.22
N ASN A 82 12.99 13.02 -7.10
CA ASN A 82 13.72 14.25 -6.88
C ASN A 82 15.11 14.16 -7.55
N GLN A 83 15.33 14.98 -8.56
CA GLN A 83 16.67 15.20 -9.10
C GLN A 83 17.42 16.18 -8.19
N ILE A 84 18.58 15.77 -7.69
CA ILE A 84 19.40 16.57 -6.78
C ILE A 84 20.73 16.87 -7.46
N ASP A 85 21.09 18.14 -7.52
CA ASP A 85 22.37 18.58 -8.06
C ASP A 85 23.50 18.29 -7.06
N TYR A 86 24.45 17.44 -7.47
CA TYR A 86 25.65 17.19 -6.69
C TYR A 86 26.79 18.07 -7.14
N PRO A 87 27.53 18.71 -6.21
CA PRO A 87 28.61 19.63 -6.54
C PRO A 87 29.77 18.98 -7.34
N PHE A 88 29.90 17.64 -7.32
CA PHE A 88 30.97 16.92 -8.01
C PHE A 88 30.48 15.96 -9.10
N PHE A 89 29.19 15.56 -9.12
CA PHE A 89 28.69 14.53 -10.01
C PHE A 89 27.55 14.99 -10.93
N GLY A 90 27.21 16.28 -10.90
CA GLY A 90 26.12 16.84 -11.70
C GLY A 90 24.72 16.40 -11.22
N GLN A 91 23.75 16.54 -12.10
CA GLN A 91 22.37 16.10 -11.81
C GLN A 91 22.28 14.57 -11.76
N ASN A 92 21.98 14.04 -10.60
CA ASN A 92 21.76 12.61 -10.39
C ASN A 92 20.43 12.38 -9.68
N SER A 93 19.84 11.21 -9.94
CA SER A 93 18.65 10.78 -9.19
C SER A 93 18.92 10.78 -7.68
N GLY A 94 17.96 11.28 -6.89
CA GLY A 94 18.05 11.28 -5.42
C GLY A 94 18.17 9.88 -4.79
N VAL A 95 18.06 8.81 -5.59
CA VAL A 95 18.36 7.43 -5.18
C VAL A 95 19.81 7.29 -4.70
N PHE A 96 20.76 7.97 -5.35
CA PHE A 96 22.16 7.98 -4.91
C PHE A 96 22.33 8.64 -3.53
N VAL A 97 21.49 9.64 -3.21
CA VAL A 97 21.45 10.22 -1.85
C VAL A 97 20.99 9.18 -0.85
N LEU A 98 19.92 8.48 -1.14
CA LEU A 98 19.40 7.43 -0.24
C LEU A 98 20.43 6.32 -0.03
N ILE A 99 21.07 5.84 -1.10
CA ILE A 99 22.15 4.85 -1.01
C ILE A 99 23.31 5.39 -0.17
N SER A 100 23.73 6.65 -0.37
CA SER A 100 24.80 7.27 0.40
C SER A 100 24.42 7.35 1.89
N ILE A 101 23.20 7.70 2.24
CA ILE A 101 22.72 7.72 3.63
C ILE A 101 22.78 6.30 4.22
N VAL A 102 22.32 5.28 3.50
CA VAL A 102 22.38 3.88 3.95
C VAL A 102 23.84 3.46 4.22
N VAL A 103 24.75 3.79 3.31
CA VAL A 103 26.19 3.47 3.45
C VAL A 103 26.76 4.17 4.69
N VAL A 104 26.51 5.48 4.86
CA VAL A 104 26.99 6.25 6.02
C VAL A 104 26.46 5.68 7.33
N VAL A 105 25.15 5.37 7.40
CA VAL A 105 24.55 4.77 8.61
C VAL A 105 25.18 3.41 8.91
N CYS A 106 25.40 2.58 7.88
CA CYS A 106 26.06 1.28 8.06
C CYS A 106 27.51 1.45 8.53
N ILE A 107 28.26 2.41 8.00
CA ILE A 107 29.64 2.69 8.45
C ILE A 107 29.65 3.11 9.91
N ILE A 108 28.76 4.03 10.32
CA ILE A 108 28.62 4.44 11.72
C ILE A 108 28.31 3.21 12.59
N PHE A 109 27.42 2.33 12.14
CA PHE A 109 27.08 1.12 12.88
C PHE A 109 28.24 0.14 12.99
N LEU A 110 29.06 0.01 11.93
CA LEU A 110 30.30 -0.80 11.96
C LEU A 110 31.32 -0.24 12.98
N ILE A 111 31.45 1.08 13.07
CA ILE A 111 32.30 1.74 14.08
C ILE A 111 31.78 1.47 15.49
N LEU A 112 30.46 1.58 15.69
CA LEU A 112 29.84 1.27 16.98
C LEU A 112 30.03 -0.20 17.37
N ILE A 113 29.87 -1.15 16.45
CA ILE A 113 30.15 -2.57 16.70
C ILE A 113 31.60 -2.75 17.14
N ARG A 114 32.55 -2.05 16.50
CA ARG A 114 33.95 -2.11 16.88
C ARG A 114 34.22 -1.65 18.32
N ASN A 115 33.53 -0.59 18.72
CA ASN A 115 33.78 0.05 20.00
C ASN A 115 33.01 -0.59 21.17
N PHE A 116 31.77 -1.02 20.96
CA PHE A 116 30.88 -1.44 22.05
C PHE A 116 30.62 -2.94 22.12
N VAL A 117 30.90 -3.71 21.04
CA VAL A 117 30.58 -5.14 21.02
C VAL A 117 31.79 -6.00 21.37
N VAL A 118 31.53 -7.05 22.16
CA VAL A 118 32.56 -8.05 22.54
C VAL A 118 33.12 -8.75 21.28
N PRO A 119 34.43 -9.00 21.18
CA PRO A 119 35.10 -9.55 19.98
C PRO A 119 34.47 -10.83 19.42
N ARG A 120 33.94 -11.71 20.31
CA ARG A 120 33.32 -13.00 19.94
C ARG A 120 32.11 -12.82 18.99
N ASN A 121 31.35 -11.73 19.15
CA ASN A 121 30.12 -11.50 18.36
C ASN A 121 30.31 -10.53 17.18
N ARG A 122 31.46 -9.84 17.11
CA ARG A 122 31.74 -8.81 16.08
C ARG A 122 31.63 -9.35 14.67
N ARG A 123 32.26 -10.51 14.38
CA ARG A 123 32.28 -11.08 13.04
C ARG A 123 30.87 -11.30 12.48
N ARG A 124 29.98 -11.85 13.30
CA ARG A 124 28.57 -12.10 12.89
C ARG A 124 27.85 -10.80 12.59
N LEU A 125 28.01 -9.78 13.44
CA LEU A 125 27.37 -8.48 13.25
C LEU A 125 27.93 -7.75 12.03
N TYR A 126 29.23 -7.80 11.78
CA TYR A 126 29.82 -7.24 10.56
C TYR A 126 29.21 -7.87 9.30
N ILE A 127 29.09 -9.20 9.24
CA ILE A 127 28.49 -9.89 8.09
C ILE A 127 27.04 -9.46 7.90
N ILE A 128 26.25 -9.39 8.98
CA ILE A 128 24.83 -8.97 8.92
C ILE A 128 24.74 -7.52 8.43
N THR A 129 25.55 -6.61 8.95
CA THR A 129 25.53 -5.18 8.57
C THR A 129 25.94 -4.99 7.11
N MET A 130 26.97 -5.67 6.65
CA MET A 130 27.40 -5.64 5.26
C MET A 130 26.35 -6.22 4.31
N ALA A 131 25.74 -7.36 4.68
CA ALA A 131 24.64 -7.94 3.91
C ALA A 131 23.43 -7.02 3.85
N ALA A 132 23.06 -6.37 4.95
CA ALA A 132 21.99 -5.39 5.01
C ALA A 132 22.28 -4.15 4.14
N MET A 133 23.52 -3.66 4.15
CA MET A 133 23.95 -2.54 3.31
C MET A 133 23.80 -2.86 1.82
N ILE A 134 24.34 -4.00 1.39
CA ILE A 134 24.27 -4.44 -0.02
C ILE A 134 22.81 -4.69 -0.40
N GLY A 135 22.04 -5.36 0.46
CA GLY A 135 20.64 -5.67 0.21
C GLY A 135 19.77 -4.41 0.10
N ALA A 136 19.92 -3.45 1.01
CA ALA A 136 19.16 -2.20 0.97
C ALA A 136 19.52 -1.33 -0.24
N SER A 137 20.81 -1.20 -0.55
CA SER A 137 21.28 -0.44 -1.73
C SER A 137 20.80 -1.07 -3.03
N GLY A 138 20.93 -2.40 -3.17
CA GLY A 138 20.46 -3.15 -4.33
C GLY A 138 18.94 -3.09 -4.48
N PHE A 139 18.19 -3.18 -3.38
CA PHE A 139 16.74 -3.03 -3.36
C PHE A 139 16.31 -1.64 -3.82
N SER A 140 16.91 -0.58 -3.28
CA SER A 140 16.61 0.80 -3.69
C SER A 140 16.86 1.02 -5.18
N TYR A 141 17.99 0.55 -5.69
CA TYR A 141 18.28 0.64 -7.12
C TYR A 141 17.28 -0.15 -7.98
N SER A 142 16.94 -1.37 -7.55
CA SER A 142 15.96 -2.23 -8.25
C SER A 142 14.57 -1.62 -8.30
N VAL A 143 14.10 -1.02 -7.20
CA VAL A 143 12.80 -0.34 -7.14
C VAL A 143 12.75 0.81 -8.16
N ASN A 144 13.78 1.64 -8.22
CA ASN A 144 13.81 2.74 -9.17
C ASN A 144 13.93 2.26 -10.62
N PHE A 145 14.75 1.24 -10.88
CA PHE A 145 14.84 0.62 -12.21
C PHE A 145 13.49 0.07 -12.67
N LEU A 146 12.72 -0.57 -11.77
CA LEU A 146 11.37 -1.07 -12.07
C LEU A 146 10.42 0.09 -12.37
N VAL A 147 10.44 1.14 -11.57
CA VAL A 147 9.57 2.31 -11.78
C VAL A 147 9.93 3.01 -13.09
N ASP A 148 11.22 3.19 -13.41
CA ASP A 148 11.65 3.97 -14.58
C ASP A 148 11.57 3.20 -15.89
N LYS A 149 11.83 1.90 -15.90
CA LYS A 149 11.96 1.13 -17.15
C LYS A 149 10.89 0.08 -17.37
N VAL A 150 10.23 -0.41 -16.32
CA VAL A 150 9.28 -1.53 -16.42
C VAL A 150 7.84 -1.07 -16.34
N LEU A 151 7.54 -0.06 -15.49
CA LEU A 151 6.18 0.42 -15.36
C LEU A 151 5.73 1.25 -16.56
N ALA A 152 4.48 1.03 -17.00
CA ALA A 152 3.85 1.84 -18.02
C ALA A 152 3.63 3.29 -17.52
N PRO A 153 3.63 4.30 -18.44
CA PRO A 153 3.50 5.71 -18.06
C PRO A 153 2.31 6.01 -17.14
N HIS A 154 1.14 5.41 -17.41
CA HIS A 154 -0.06 5.59 -16.61
C HIS A 154 0.06 5.01 -15.18
N GLN A 155 0.89 3.98 -14.99
CA GLN A 155 1.16 3.39 -13.66
C GLN A 155 2.12 4.27 -12.85
N LYS A 156 3.14 4.84 -13.50
CA LYS A 156 4.04 5.83 -12.89
C LYS A 156 3.27 7.04 -12.38
N THR A 157 2.43 7.63 -13.23
CA THR A 157 1.59 8.77 -12.86
C THR A 157 0.73 8.48 -11.65
N ARG A 158 0.11 7.29 -11.56
CA ARG A 158 -0.68 6.89 -10.37
C ARG A 158 0.15 6.86 -9.10
N ILE A 159 1.37 6.32 -9.17
CA ILE A 159 2.27 6.25 -8.02
C ILE A 159 2.69 7.66 -7.59
N TYR A 160 3.13 8.50 -8.52
CA TYR A 160 3.60 9.85 -8.24
C TYR A 160 2.48 10.74 -7.69
N VAL A 161 1.31 10.72 -8.29
CA VAL A 161 0.13 11.45 -7.81
C VAL A 161 -0.24 11.04 -6.38
N THR A 162 -0.18 9.74 -6.08
CA THR A 162 -0.51 9.24 -4.73
C THR A 162 0.48 9.71 -3.69
N LEU A 163 1.76 9.72 -4.04
CA LEU A 163 2.83 10.17 -3.14
C LEU A 163 2.88 11.71 -3.03
N GLY A 164 2.00 12.42 -3.75
CA GLY A 164 2.01 13.89 -3.80
C GLY A 164 3.20 14.46 -4.58
N LEU A 165 3.85 13.61 -5.38
CA LEU A 165 4.96 13.97 -6.26
C LEU A 165 4.41 14.40 -7.63
N GLU A 166 3.47 15.32 -7.65
CA GLU A 166 3.04 15.92 -8.91
C GLU A 166 4.20 16.74 -9.46
N GLU A 167 4.56 16.50 -10.73
CA GLU A 167 5.34 17.49 -11.44
C GLU A 167 4.59 18.81 -11.30
N ARG A 168 5.19 19.79 -10.67
CA ARG A 168 4.83 21.20 -10.79
C ARG A 168 5.12 21.55 -12.25
N GLY A 169 4.23 21.13 -13.15
CA GLY A 169 4.35 21.44 -14.54
C GLY A 169 4.04 22.91 -14.73
N GLU A 170 5.10 23.72 -14.88
CA GLU A 170 5.05 24.98 -15.61
C GLU A 170 4.34 24.79 -16.96
N ASP A 171 4.33 23.56 -17.51
CA ASP A 171 3.64 23.18 -18.74
C ASP A 171 2.10 23.04 -18.60
N ARG A 172 1.54 22.93 -17.37
CA ARG A 172 0.08 22.88 -17.17
C ARG A 172 -0.55 24.26 -17.06
N GLU A 173 0.15 25.23 -16.52
CA GLU A 173 -0.37 26.61 -16.43
C GLU A 173 -0.46 27.24 -17.83
N MET A 174 0.48 26.95 -18.75
CA MET A 174 0.40 27.43 -20.13
C MET A 174 -0.64 26.70 -21.00
N SER A 175 -1.02 25.44 -20.66
CA SER A 175 -2.05 24.71 -21.40
C SER A 175 -3.48 25.03 -20.93
N ASP A 176 -3.64 25.45 -19.68
CA ASP A 176 -4.96 25.75 -19.10
C ASP A 176 -5.46 27.16 -19.47
N GLU A 177 -4.57 28.12 -19.73
CA GLU A 177 -4.95 29.45 -20.18
C GLU A 177 -5.42 29.52 -21.66
N GLN A 178 -5.11 28.51 -22.49
CA GLN A 178 -5.43 28.52 -23.92
C GLN A 178 -6.58 27.59 -24.32
N GLN A 179 -7.22 26.85 -23.40
CA GLN A 179 -8.32 25.94 -23.72
C GLN A 179 -9.69 26.51 -23.33
N PRO A 180 -10.70 26.48 -24.25
CA PRO A 180 -12.03 26.98 -23.96
C PRO A 180 -12.66 26.17 -22.78
N ALA A 181 -13.28 26.88 -21.84
CA ALA A 181 -13.82 26.39 -20.57
C ALA A 181 -14.76 25.17 -20.67
N GLN A 182 -15.19 24.79 -21.86
CA GLN A 182 -16.11 23.65 -22.07
C GLN A 182 -15.41 22.27 -22.20
N GLU A 183 -14.10 22.21 -22.50
CA GLU A 183 -13.37 20.94 -22.64
C GLU A 183 -12.64 20.49 -21.35
N GLN A 184 -12.37 21.41 -20.44
CA GLN A 184 -11.64 21.16 -19.20
C GLN A 184 -12.26 20.06 -18.29
N PRO A 185 -13.59 20.00 -18.06
CA PRO A 185 -14.16 19.03 -17.15
C PRO A 185 -14.09 17.57 -17.68
N LYS A 186 -14.01 17.37 -18.99
CA LYS A 186 -13.91 16.01 -19.58
C LYS A 186 -12.48 15.45 -19.53
N LYS A 187 -11.45 16.30 -19.74
CA LYS A 187 -10.03 15.90 -19.65
C LYS A 187 -9.60 15.72 -18.20
N ALA A 188 -9.98 16.62 -17.31
CA ALA A 188 -9.70 16.53 -15.87
C ALA A 188 -10.29 15.25 -15.24
N LYS A 189 -11.50 14.82 -15.65
CA LYS A 189 -12.11 13.56 -15.18
C LYS A 189 -11.36 12.30 -15.58
N ARG A 190 -10.47 12.36 -16.56
CA ARG A 190 -9.63 11.23 -17.00
C ARG A 190 -8.27 11.19 -16.30
N ASP A 191 -7.90 12.26 -15.60
CA ASP A 191 -6.66 12.30 -14.82
C ASP A 191 -6.75 11.38 -13.60
N PRO A 192 -5.87 10.39 -13.44
CA PRO A 192 -5.86 9.50 -12.27
C PRO A 192 -5.75 10.26 -10.94
N GLY A 193 -5.06 11.39 -10.91
CA GLY A 193 -4.92 12.24 -9.73
C GLY A 193 -6.16 13.05 -9.39
N TYR A 194 -7.00 13.35 -10.36
CA TYR A 194 -8.23 14.11 -10.15
C TYR A 194 -9.16 13.43 -9.12
N ASN A 195 -9.38 12.12 -9.27
CA ASN A 195 -10.24 11.36 -8.36
C ASN A 195 -9.74 11.39 -6.92
N ALA A 196 -8.41 11.27 -6.72
CA ALA A 196 -7.80 11.35 -5.39
C ALA A 196 -7.96 12.74 -4.77
N ARG A 197 -7.70 13.79 -5.56
CA ARG A 197 -7.84 15.17 -5.08
C ARG A 197 -9.28 15.46 -4.68
N MET A 198 -10.24 15.11 -5.54
CA MET A 198 -11.65 15.32 -5.25
C MET A 198 -12.14 14.51 -4.03
N ALA A 199 -11.67 13.27 -3.87
CA ALA A 199 -11.97 12.46 -2.69
C ALA A 199 -11.41 13.08 -1.41
N LYS A 200 -10.15 13.55 -1.41
CA LYS A 200 -9.55 14.26 -0.26
C LYS A 200 -10.31 15.54 0.09
N ILE A 201 -10.72 16.33 -0.92
CA ILE A 201 -11.51 17.55 -0.72
C ILE A 201 -12.88 17.19 -0.11
N ALA A 202 -13.53 16.12 -0.61
CA ALA A 202 -14.79 15.65 -0.06
C ALA A 202 -14.68 15.29 1.43
N VAL A 203 -13.63 14.53 1.81
CA VAL A 203 -13.35 14.20 3.21
C VAL A 203 -13.14 15.47 4.05
N GLY A 204 -12.34 16.41 3.55
CA GLY A 204 -12.10 17.69 4.24
C GLY A 204 -13.35 18.53 4.43
N ASN A 205 -14.22 18.56 3.43
CA ASN A 205 -15.50 19.30 3.48
C ASN A 205 -16.49 18.72 4.50
N GLY A 206 -16.40 17.43 4.81
CA GLY A 206 -17.29 16.78 5.79
C GLY A 206 -17.14 17.32 7.21
N GLY A 207 -15.94 17.79 7.59
CA GLY A 207 -15.70 18.28 8.94
C GLY A 207 -16.00 17.24 10.02
N PHE A 208 -16.47 17.69 11.19
CA PHE A 208 -16.73 16.77 12.31
C PHE A 208 -18.09 16.06 12.23
N ILE A 209 -19.16 16.79 11.84
CA ILE A 209 -20.56 16.29 11.84
C ILE A 209 -21.04 15.91 10.44
N GLY A 210 -20.42 16.43 9.39
CA GLY A 210 -20.82 16.25 8.00
C GLY A 210 -21.70 17.39 7.46
N GLN A 211 -21.86 17.41 6.14
CA GLN A 211 -22.70 18.39 5.42
C GLN A 211 -24.18 18.00 5.40
N GLY A 212 -24.49 16.77 5.82
CA GLY A 212 -25.82 16.18 5.75
C GLY A 212 -26.06 15.32 4.49
N TYR A 213 -27.01 14.41 4.60
CA TYR A 213 -27.34 13.45 3.54
C TYR A 213 -27.70 14.16 2.23
N LEU A 214 -27.02 13.80 1.13
CA LEU A 214 -27.14 14.36 -0.23
C LEU A 214 -26.90 15.88 -0.33
N LYS A 215 -26.33 16.53 0.69
CA LYS A 215 -26.06 17.98 0.69
C LYS A 215 -24.61 18.31 0.37
N GLY A 216 -23.71 17.33 0.41
CA GLY A 216 -22.29 17.52 0.12
C GLY A 216 -22.05 18.05 -1.29
N PRO A 217 -21.32 19.16 -1.47
CA PRO A 217 -21.09 19.78 -2.78
C PRO A 217 -20.35 18.87 -3.75
N MET A 218 -19.38 18.08 -3.28
CA MET A 218 -18.61 17.15 -4.12
C MET A 218 -19.46 15.97 -4.60
N THR A 219 -20.29 15.43 -3.71
CA THR A 219 -21.23 14.34 -3.99
C THR A 219 -22.35 14.81 -4.91
N LYS A 220 -23.00 15.94 -4.58
CA LYS A 220 -24.13 16.49 -5.33
C LYS A 220 -23.76 16.85 -6.76
N ASN A 221 -22.64 17.53 -6.96
CA ASN A 221 -22.20 18.01 -8.27
C ASN A 221 -21.41 16.95 -9.07
N LYS A 222 -21.32 15.73 -8.59
CA LYS A 222 -20.64 14.59 -9.28
C LYS A 222 -19.17 14.88 -9.59
N TYR A 223 -18.46 15.61 -8.72
CA TYR A 223 -17.04 15.88 -8.88
C TYR A 223 -16.18 14.63 -8.69
N VAL A 224 -16.62 13.65 -7.86
CA VAL A 224 -15.96 12.35 -7.69
C VAL A 224 -16.62 11.33 -8.63
N PRO A 225 -15.99 10.92 -9.74
CA PRO A 225 -16.60 10.06 -10.77
C PRO A 225 -17.01 8.68 -10.25
N GLU A 226 -16.12 7.99 -9.53
CA GLU A 226 -16.34 6.62 -9.02
C GLU A 226 -16.83 6.61 -7.55
N ARG A 227 -17.64 7.60 -7.18
CA ARG A 227 -18.12 7.80 -5.80
C ARG A 227 -18.96 6.64 -5.25
N TRP A 228 -19.67 5.91 -6.10
CA TRP A 228 -20.54 4.79 -5.69
C TRP A 228 -19.83 3.45 -5.67
N THR A 229 -18.58 3.39 -6.09
CA THR A 229 -17.79 2.18 -6.16
C THR A 229 -16.58 2.28 -5.22
N ASP A 230 -15.47 2.74 -5.73
CA ASP A 230 -14.19 2.66 -5.03
C ASP A 230 -13.99 3.82 -4.04
N PHE A 231 -14.67 4.96 -4.27
CA PHE A 231 -14.60 6.15 -3.41
C PHE A 231 -15.85 6.34 -2.53
N ILE A 232 -16.61 5.27 -2.26
CA ILE A 232 -17.83 5.37 -1.42
C ILE A 232 -17.53 5.96 -0.03
N PHE A 233 -16.36 5.68 0.54
CA PHE A 233 -15.95 6.22 1.82
C PHE A 233 -15.81 7.75 1.82
N SER A 234 -15.43 8.37 0.68
CA SER A 234 -15.38 9.83 0.58
C SER A 234 -16.76 10.46 0.64
N VAL A 235 -17.80 9.79 0.09
CA VAL A 235 -19.19 10.23 0.18
C VAL A 235 -19.68 10.18 1.63
N ILE A 236 -19.40 9.07 2.33
CA ILE A 236 -19.76 8.92 3.75
C ILE A 236 -19.08 10.01 4.58
N SER A 237 -17.80 10.27 4.30
CA SER A 237 -17.03 11.29 5.02
C SER A 237 -17.55 12.70 4.75
N GLU A 238 -18.01 13.02 3.54
CA GLU A 238 -18.58 14.32 3.22
C GLU A 238 -19.97 14.51 3.88
N GLU A 239 -20.82 13.49 3.81
CA GLU A 239 -22.20 13.58 4.29
C GLU A 239 -22.33 13.48 5.80
N TRP A 240 -21.58 12.58 6.44
CA TRP A 240 -21.67 12.26 7.87
C TRP A 240 -20.45 12.69 8.69
N GLY A 241 -19.45 13.28 8.04
CA GLY A 241 -18.25 13.81 8.66
C GLY A 241 -17.38 12.77 9.35
N PHE A 242 -16.55 13.25 10.26
CA PHE A 242 -15.65 12.40 11.04
C PHE A 242 -16.39 11.37 11.90
N LEU A 243 -17.54 11.75 12.49
CA LEU A 243 -18.32 10.83 13.33
C LEU A 243 -18.87 9.65 12.52
N GLY A 244 -19.49 9.93 11.36
CA GLY A 244 -20.00 8.87 10.50
C GLY A 244 -18.91 7.98 9.92
N SER A 245 -17.80 8.56 9.49
CA SER A 245 -16.63 7.81 9.01
C SER A 245 -16.04 6.91 10.08
N SER A 246 -15.91 7.44 11.32
CA SER A 246 -15.41 6.67 12.46
C SER A 246 -16.35 5.53 12.84
N LEU A 247 -17.67 5.74 12.76
CA LEU A 247 -18.66 4.70 12.98
C LEU A 247 -18.51 3.56 11.98
N VAL A 248 -18.38 3.89 10.69
CA VAL A 248 -18.22 2.88 9.63
C VAL A 248 -16.94 2.09 9.84
N VAL A 249 -15.80 2.76 10.07
CA VAL A 249 -14.52 2.08 10.36
C VAL A 249 -14.66 1.21 11.62
N GLY A 250 -15.31 1.72 12.67
CA GLY A 250 -15.57 0.98 13.91
C GLY A 250 -16.39 -0.29 13.69
N LEU A 251 -17.44 -0.24 12.85
CA LEU A 251 -18.26 -1.40 12.49
C LEU A 251 -17.45 -2.45 11.72
N PHE A 252 -16.59 -2.02 10.78
CA PHE A 252 -15.68 -2.95 10.09
C PHE A 252 -14.68 -3.59 11.04
N LEU A 253 -14.08 -2.81 11.94
CA LEU A 253 -13.16 -3.36 12.96
C LEU A 253 -13.88 -4.33 13.89
N PHE A 254 -15.10 -4.02 14.32
CA PHE A 254 -15.94 -4.92 15.10
C PHE A 254 -16.21 -6.24 14.34
N LEU A 255 -16.56 -6.16 13.05
CA LEU A 255 -16.77 -7.33 12.20
C LEU A 255 -15.49 -8.19 12.12
N ILE A 256 -14.34 -7.56 11.85
CA ILE A 256 -13.06 -8.25 11.75
C ILE A 256 -12.71 -8.95 13.08
N ILE A 257 -12.83 -8.26 14.20
CA ILE A 257 -12.61 -8.84 15.55
C ILE A 257 -13.58 -9.99 15.80
N ARG A 258 -14.84 -9.85 15.38
CA ARG A 258 -15.84 -10.93 15.52
C ARG A 258 -15.49 -12.16 14.70
N ILE A 259 -15.01 -11.99 13.48
CA ILE A 259 -14.54 -13.09 12.62
C ILE A 259 -13.32 -13.78 13.27
N ILE A 260 -12.36 -13.02 13.79
CA ILE A 260 -11.18 -13.56 14.48
C ILE A 260 -11.61 -14.36 15.71
N ASN A 261 -12.49 -13.82 16.55
CA ASN A 261 -12.99 -14.50 17.73
C ASN A 261 -13.77 -15.79 17.37
N LEU A 262 -14.48 -15.77 16.24
CA LEU A 262 -15.17 -16.94 15.73
C LEU A 262 -14.18 -18.00 15.23
N ALA A 263 -13.14 -17.56 14.52
CA ALA A 263 -12.06 -18.43 14.05
C ALA A 263 -11.32 -19.11 15.21
N GLU A 264 -11.02 -18.39 16.30
CA GLU A 264 -10.37 -18.95 17.50
C GLU A 264 -11.19 -20.07 18.18
N ARG A 265 -12.52 -19.99 18.10
CA ARG A 265 -13.43 -20.98 18.69
C ARG A 265 -13.59 -22.25 17.84
N GLN A 266 -13.06 -22.27 16.62
CA GLN A 266 -13.21 -23.41 15.72
C GLN A 266 -12.37 -24.61 16.19
N ARG A 267 -12.98 -25.80 16.25
CA ARG A 267 -12.29 -27.05 16.56
C ARG A 267 -11.40 -27.52 15.40
N SER A 268 -11.83 -27.28 14.17
CA SER A 268 -11.10 -27.63 12.95
C SER A 268 -10.01 -26.60 12.65
N GLN A 269 -8.78 -27.05 12.45
CA GLN A 269 -7.67 -26.17 12.06
C GLN A 269 -7.95 -25.52 10.70
N PHE A 270 -8.57 -26.25 9.77
CA PHE A 270 -8.99 -25.70 8.48
C PHE A 270 -9.91 -24.48 8.64
N SER A 271 -11.01 -24.64 9.41
CA SER A 271 -11.98 -23.55 9.64
C SER A 271 -11.36 -22.36 10.35
N ARG A 272 -10.43 -22.61 11.28
CA ARG A 272 -9.68 -21.56 11.97
C ARG A 272 -8.83 -20.73 11.01
N VAL A 273 -7.97 -21.40 10.23
CA VAL A 273 -7.09 -20.71 9.23
C VAL A 273 -7.90 -20.00 8.17
N TYR A 274 -8.99 -20.63 7.69
CA TYR A 274 -9.90 -20.01 6.75
C TYR A 274 -10.51 -18.73 7.31
N GLY A 275 -10.96 -18.73 8.56
CA GLY A 275 -11.49 -17.54 9.23
C GLY A 275 -10.45 -16.41 9.33
N TYR A 276 -9.18 -16.72 9.64
CA TYR A 276 -8.11 -15.72 9.61
C TYR A 276 -7.84 -15.16 8.21
N CYS A 277 -7.87 -16.00 7.19
CA CYS A 277 -7.72 -15.54 5.82
C CYS A 277 -8.84 -14.55 5.43
N VAL A 278 -10.10 -14.87 5.80
CA VAL A 278 -11.25 -13.97 5.55
C VAL A 278 -11.08 -12.65 6.31
N ALA A 279 -10.74 -12.70 7.60
CA ALA A 279 -10.49 -11.51 8.41
C ALA A 279 -9.38 -10.63 7.82
N SER A 280 -8.29 -11.25 7.34
CA SER A 280 -7.17 -10.55 6.71
C SER A 280 -7.57 -9.85 5.41
N ILE A 281 -8.43 -10.47 4.60
CA ILE A 281 -8.96 -9.85 3.37
C ILE A 281 -9.79 -8.62 3.73
N PHE A 282 -10.75 -8.71 4.66
CA PHE A 282 -11.55 -7.57 5.10
C PHE A 282 -10.69 -6.44 5.66
N PHE A 283 -9.68 -6.79 6.46
CA PHE A 283 -8.75 -5.81 7.01
C PHE A 283 -7.99 -5.05 5.91
N MET A 284 -7.47 -5.76 4.90
CA MET A 284 -6.75 -5.11 3.80
C MET A 284 -7.67 -4.26 2.92
N HIS A 285 -8.89 -4.71 2.64
CA HIS A 285 -9.87 -3.90 1.91
C HIS A 285 -10.18 -2.59 2.65
N LEU A 286 -10.42 -2.67 3.97
CA LEU A 286 -10.66 -1.48 4.80
C LEU A 286 -9.44 -0.56 4.80
N LEU A 287 -8.25 -1.11 5.07
CA LEU A 287 -7.00 -0.35 5.18
C LEU A 287 -6.69 0.40 3.89
N ILE A 288 -6.78 -0.29 2.75
CA ILE A 288 -6.43 0.29 1.45
C ILE A 288 -7.51 1.29 1.01
N ASN A 289 -8.80 0.95 1.15
CA ASN A 289 -9.87 1.85 0.73
C ASN A 289 -9.85 3.16 1.53
N VAL A 290 -9.79 3.08 2.86
CA VAL A 290 -9.68 4.28 3.70
C VAL A 290 -8.37 5.01 3.43
N GLY A 291 -7.25 4.28 3.36
CA GLY A 291 -5.94 4.85 3.06
C GLY A 291 -5.88 5.59 1.73
N MET A 292 -6.50 5.04 0.68
CA MET A 292 -6.61 5.65 -0.63
C MET A 292 -7.40 6.97 -0.60
N VAL A 293 -8.51 6.98 0.12
CA VAL A 293 -9.40 8.16 0.21
C VAL A 293 -8.74 9.29 0.99
N ILE A 294 -8.02 9.00 2.09
CA ILE A 294 -7.29 10.01 2.87
C ILE A 294 -5.89 10.32 2.31
N GLY A 295 -5.44 9.56 1.30
CA GLY A 295 -4.18 9.78 0.58
C GLY A 295 -2.95 9.17 1.22
N LEU A 296 -3.10 8.15 2.06
CA LEU A 296 -2.01 7.35 2.63
C LEU A 296 -1.65 6.14 1.76
N ALA A 297 -2.54 5.74 0.84
CA ALA A 297 -2.32 4.62 -0.06
C ALA A 297 -2.57 5.04 -1.52
N PRO A 298 -1.92 4.37 -2.50
CA PRO A 298 -2.15 4.62 -3.91
C PRO A 298 -3.60 4.32 -4.32
N ILE A 299 -4.06 4.99 -5.38
CA ILE A 299 -5.38 4.74 -5.97
C ILE A 299 -5.31 3.41 -6.72
N ILE A 300 -5.87 2.39 -6.10
CA ILE A 300 -5.78 1.02 -6.60
C ILE A 300 -7.15 0.51 -7.08
N GLY A 301 -8.23 1.22 -6.72
CA GLY A 301 -9.58 0.82 -7.13
C GLY A 301 -10.13 -0.37 -6.32
N ILE A 302 -9.74 -0.51 -5.05
CA ILE A 302 -10.28 -1.54 -4.15
C ILE A 302 -11.55 -1.00 -3.47
N PRO A 303 -12.73 -1.63 -3.72
CA PRO A 303 -13.97 -1.20 -3.09
C PRO A 303 -14.04 -1.58 -1.62
N LEU A 304 -14.80 -0.80 -0.85
CA LEU A 304 -15.16 -1.18 0.50
C LEU A 304 -16.18 -2.34 0.46
N PRO A 305 -15.92 -3.48 1.12
CA PRO A 305 -16.85 -4.60 1.13
C PRO A 305 -18.24 -4.19 1.63
N PHE A 306 -19.29 -4.81 1.10
CA PHE A 306 -20.71 -4.56 1.41
C PHE A 306 -21.25 -3.17 1.02
N MET A 307 -20.41 -2.20 0.68
CA MET A 307 -20.85 -0.84 0.36
C MET A 307 -20.79 -0.48 -1.12
N LYS A 308 -20.12 -1.31 -1.94
CA LYS A 308 -20.09 -1.10 -3.38
C LYS A 308 -21.47 -1.33 -3.98
N ILE A 309 -22.02 -0.30 -4.61
CA ILE A 309 -23.22 -0.44 -5.43
C ILE A 309 -22.76 -1.04 -6.77
N GLY A 310 -23.13 -2.30 -7.04
CA GLY A 310 -22.88 -2.92 -8.33
C GLY A 310 -23.54 -2.11 -9.44
N ARG A 311 -22.89 -1.97 -10.61
CA ARG A 311 -23.62 -1.55 -11.80
C ARG A 311 -24.65 -2.66 -12.08
N ALA A 312 -25.89 -2.41 -11.71
CA ALA A 312 -26.97 -3.12 -12.36
C ALA A 312 -26.87 -2.77 -13.84
N HIS A 313 -26.60 -3.75 -14.67
CA HIS A 313 -26.80 -3.60 -16.10
C HIS A 313 -28.30 -3.40 -16.31
N VAL A 314 -28.71 -2.14 -16.42
CA VAL A 314 -29.99 -1.77 -16.97
C VAL A 314 -29.77 -1.52 -18.45
#